data_61e51c9a84fe0dfd0b04622f85048ca3
#
_entry.id   61e51c9a84fe0dfd0b04622f85048ca3
#
_cell.length_a   1.000
_cell.length_b   1.000
_cell.length_c   1.000
_cell.angle_alpha   90.00
_cell.angle_beta   90.00
_cell.angle_gamma   90.00
#
_symmetry.space_group_name_H-M   'P 1'
#
loop_
_entity.id
_entity.type
_entity.pdbx_description
1 polymer ?
#
loop_
_entity_poly.entity_id
_entity_poly.type
_entity_poly.pdbx_seq_one_letter_code
_entity_poly.pdbx_strand_id
1 'polypeptide(L)'
;MFCSMKKLLLPLLIIALLLLPHQPQAWGFFGHRLLNRLAVFTLPPEMIGFYKTNIEYLTENATRPDSRRAVVPGEAARHFLDVDVYGDSAFVQLPRSFADAIAKYGEDSLMKHGIVPWQIVRMKGQLTEAFRTRDADRILSVSADLGHYIADACVPLHTTHNYNGQFTGQRGIHGLWESRLPEILAANYDFFTGPAPYLERPSETIWTAVRRSNAAVDSVLLFERELTDKMSDDKKYGFEERGNQTVRVYSREFSREYHQRLAGQVERQMRLAQRLIGAFWYTCWVDAGQPDLDKLPKQPSAKEQLRLAQEAKELQQAPTATVHGHED
;
A
#
# COMPACT_ATOMS: atom_id res chain seq x y z
N MET A 1 -54.60 33.75 23.15
CA MET A 1 -54.49 32.27 23.08
C MET A 1 -53.51 31.97 21.93
N PHE A 2 -52.19 32.07 22.22
CA PHE A 2 -51.11 31.79 21.28
C PHE A 2 -50.42 30.48 21.74
N CYS A 3 -50.65 29.42 21.00
CA CYS A 3 -50.01 28.13 21.26
C CYS A 3 -48.78 27.94 20.39
N SER A 4 -47.70 27.59 21.04
CA SER A 4 -46.33 27.41 20.64
C SER A 4 -46.16 26.40 19.51
N MET A 5 -45.55 26.81 18.37
CA MET A 5 -44.99 25.94 17.34
C MET A 5 -43.46 26.08 17.33
N LYS A 6 -42.80 25.56 18.34
CA LYS A 6 -41.32 25.40 18.35
C LYS A 6 -40.95 24.04 18.93
N LYS A 7 -40.99 22.96 18.14
CA LYS A 7 -40.30 21.69 18.44
C LYS A 7 -40.49 20.72 17.28
N LEU A 8 -39.89 20.96 16.10
CA LEU A 8 -39.77 19.88 15.07
C LEU A 8 -38.65 20.11 14.06
N LEU A 9 -37.53 20.71 14.44
CA LEU A 9 -36.39 20.90 13.51
C LEU A 9 -35.08 20.24 13.94
N LEU A 10 -35.06 19.47 15.03
CA LEU A 10 -33.81 18.87 15.55
C LEU A 10 -33.46 17.45 15.08
N PRO A 11 -34.37 16.58 14.57
CA PRO A 11 -33.97 15.24 14.16
C PRO A 11 -33.47 15.12 12.72
N LEU A 12 -33.66 16.14 11.85
CA LEU A 12 -33.24 16.04 10.43
C LEU A 12 -31.76 16.34 10.17
N LEU A 13 -31.08 16.99 11.14
CA LEU A 13 -29.65 17.31 10.99
C LEU A 13 -28.71 16.14 11.37
N ILE A 14 -29.20 15.14 12.09
CA ILE A 14 -28.40 13.99 12.54
C ILE A 14 -28.32 12.89 11.44
N ILE A 15 -29.29 12.84 10.53
CA ILE A 15 -29.34 11.83 9.47
C ILE A 15 -28.40 12.15 8.30
N ALA A 16 -28.03 13.42 8.10
CA ALA A 16 -27.13 13.82 7.00
C ALA A 16 -25.64 13.50 7.27
N LEU A 17 -25.25 13.13 8.52
CA LEU A 17 -23.86 12.82 8.87
C LEU A 17 -23.48 11.35 8.69
N LEU A 18 -24.40 10.48 8.22
CA LEU A 18 -24.19 9.03 8.12
C LEU A 18 -24.05 8.51 6.67
N LEU A 19 -23.94 9.39 5.69
CA LEU A 19 -23.85 9.02 4.27
C LEU A 19 -22.49 9.39 3.65
N LEU A 20 -21.40 9.15 4.36
CA LEU A 20 -20.10 9.16 3.70
C LEU A 20 -19.91 7.78 3.05
N PRO A 21 -19.71 7.69 1.73
CA PRO A 21 -19.38 6.42 1.09
C PRO A 21 -18.05 5.92 1.66
N HIS A 22 -18.10 4.79 2.34
CA HIS A 22 -16.88 4.05 2.66
C HIS A 22 -16.33 3.56 1.33
N GLN A 23 -15.24 4.16 0.87
CA GLN A 23 -14.51 3.69 -0.29
C GLN A 23 -13.94 2.29 0.01
N PRO A 24 -14.03 1.34 -0.92
CA PRO A 24 -13.31 0.07 -0.80
C PRO A 24 -11.80 0.40 -0.76
N GLN A 25 -11.12 -0.10 0.26
CA GLN A 25 -9.76 0.27 0.59
C GLN A 25 -8.77 -0.71 -0.06
N ALA A 26 -7.87 -0.19 -0.88
CA ALA A 26 -6.76 -0.89 -1.52
C ALA A 26 -5.78 -1.50 -0.50
N TRP A 27 -5.04 -2.54 -0.87
CA TRP A 27 -4.32 -3.52 -0.01
C TRP A 27 -4.88 -3.58 1.39
N GLY A 28 -6.06 -3.63 1.41
CA GLY A 28 -6.85 -3.25 2.53
C GLY A 28 -5.94 -2.62 3.56
N PHE A 29 -6.24 -1.53 4.14
CA PHE A 29 -5.42 -0.93 5.19
C PHE A 29 -4.82 -1.96 6.17
N PHE A 30 -5.40 -3.17 6.17
CA PHE A 30 -4.92 -4.32 6.93
C PHE A 30 -3.52 -4.80 6.48
N GLY A 31 -3.28 -5.00 5.18
CA GLY A 31 -2.01 -5.52 4.65
C GLY A 31 -0.86 -4.54 4.92
N HIS A 32 -1.01 -3.26 4.55
CA HIS A 32 0.02 -2.24 4.79
C HIS A 32 0.34 -2.05 6.27
N ARG A 33 -0.68 -1.99 7.13
CA ARG A 33 -0.51 -1.90 8.58
C ARG A 33 0.25 -3.10 9.13
N LEU A 34 -0.13 -4.31 8.72
CA LEU A 34 0.53 -5.53 9.13
C LEU A 34 2.00 -5.57 8.72
N LEU A 35 2.30 -5.24 7.47
CA LEU A 35 3.65 -5.32 6.92
C LEU A 35 4.60 -4.29 7.55
N ASN A 36 4.18 -3.04 7.72
CA ASN A 36 4.97 -2.03 8.43
C ASN A 36 5.22 -2.44 9.88
N ARG A 37 4.18 -2.92 10.57
CA ARG A 37 4.30 -3.41 11.95
C ARG A 37 5.29 -4.57 12.07
N LEU A 38 5.20 -5.55 11.19
CA LEU A 38 6.06 -6.74 11.22
C LEU A 38 7.50 -6.43 10.80
N ALA A 39 7.72 -5.49 9.90
CA ALA A 39 9.06 -5.06 9.48
C ALA A 39 9.89 -4.52 10.66
N VAL A 40 9.27 -3.91 11.67
CA VAL A 40 9.96 -3.44 12.90
C VAL A 40 10.75 -4.56 13.57
N PHE A 41 10.22 -5.78 13.58
CA PHE A 41 10.84 -6.92 14.24
C PHE A 41 12.00 -7.56 13.45
N THR A 42 12.28 -7.06 12.26
CA THR A 42 13.45 -7.47 11.47
C THR A 42 14.66 -6.59 11.72
N LEU A 43 14.50 -5.46 12.41
CA LEU A 43 15.54 -4.45 12.62
C LEU A 43 16.56 -4.88 13.69
N PRO A 44 17.82 -4.42 13.58
CA PRO A 44 18.86 -4.72 14.55
C PRO A 44 18.62 -4.03 15.89
N PRO A 45 19.32 -4.47 16.97
CA PRO A 45 19.15 -3.92 18.32
C PRO A 45 19.26 -2.39 18.41
N GLU A 46 20.13 -1.78 17.61
CA GLU A 46 20.41 -0.35 17.59
C GLU A 46 19.25 0.48 17.00
N MET A 47 18.36 -0.14 16.25
CA MET A 47 17.20 0.50 15.65
C MET A 47 15.88 0.12 16.30
N ILE A 48 15.75 -1.15 16.71
CA ILE A 48 14.46 -1.72 17.10
C ILE A 48 13.82 -0.98 18.29
N GLY A 49 14.60 -0.43 19.21
CA GLY A 49 14.11 0.33 20.36
C GLY A 49 13.28 1.54 19.94
N PHE A 50 13.81 2.37 19.04
CA PHE A 50 13.13 3.55 18.51
C PHE A 50 11.89 3.17 17.69
N TYR A 51 12.01 2.22 16.77
CA TYR A 51 10.92 1.79 15.91
C TYR A 51 9.80 1.10 16.69
N LYS A 52 10.12 0.24 17.66
CA LYS A 52 9.14 -0.44 18.51
C LYS A 52 8.37 0.53 19.40
N THR A 53 9.02 1.56 19.93
CA THR A 53 8.35 2.61 20.71
C THR A 53 7.32 3.37 19.85
N ASN A 54 7.58 3.51 18.55
CA ASN A 54 6.71 4.21 17.58
C ASN A 54 5.92 3.24 16.67
N ILE A 55 5.75 1.98 17.07
CA ILE A 55 5.15 0.95 16.21
C ILE A 55 3.72 1.28 15.79
N GLU A 56 2.94 1.89 16.69
CA GLU A 56 1.57 2.30 16.37
C GLU A 56 1.55 3.44 15.34
N TYR A 57 2.48 4.40 15.45
CA TYR A 57 2.63 5.45 14.42
C TYR A 57 2.92 4.84 13.05
N LEU A 58 3.90 3.92 12.96
CA LEU A 58 4.28 3.24 11.71
C LEU A 58 3.14 2.40 11.14
N THR A 59 2.36 1.76 12.02
CA THR A 59 1.21 0.94 11.64
C THR A 59 0.09 1.79 11.06
N GLU A 60 -0.36 2.81 11.80
CA GLU A 60 -1.51 3.62 11.39
C GLU A 60 -1.20 4.52 10.19
N ASN A 61 0.02 5.02 10.08
CA ASN A 61 0.42 5.87 8.96
C ASN A 61 0.88 5.09 7.71
N ALA A 62 0.91 3.76 7.76
CA ALA A 62 1.21 2.92 6.60
C ALA A 62 0.21 3.08 5.45
N THR A 63 -1.00 3.57 5.72
CA THR A 63 -2.09 3.72 4.73
C THR A 63 -2.29 5.16 4.25
N ARG A 64 -1.45 6.10 4.71
CA ARG A 64 -1.55 7.51 4.32
C ARG A 64 -1.34 7.77 2.84
N PRO A 65 -0.40 7.09 2.14
CA PRO A 65 -0.26 7.27 0.70
C PRO A 65 -1.56 6.99 -0.06
N ASP A 66 -2.30 5.93 0.28
CA ASP A 66 -3.61 5.64 -0.33
C ASP A 66 -4.61 6.76 -0.09
N SER A 67 -4.67 7.24 1.15
CA SER A 67 -5.58 8.34 1.50
C SER A 67 -5.30 9.62 0.70
N ARG A 68 -4.03 9.83 0.27
CA ARG A 68 -3.62 11.00 -0.51
C ARG A 68 -3.89 10.89 -2.02
N ARG A 69 -4.15 9.67 -2.54
CA ARG A 69 -4.28 9.41 -4.00
C ARG A 69 -5.24 10.36 -4.70
N ALA A 70 -6.37 10.67 -4.06
CA ALA A 70 -7.42 11.51 -4.65
C ALA A 70 -7.15 13.03 -4.51
N VAL A 71 -6.22 13.46 -3.64
CA VAL A 71 -6.03 14.88 -3.31
C VAL A 71 -4.65 15.42 -3.62
N VAL A 72 -3.63 14.58 -3.62
CA VAL A 72 -2.26 15.01 -3.90
C VAL A 72 -1.91 14.72 -5.35
N PRO A 73 -1.66 15.75 -6.19
CA PRO A 73 -1.30 15.53 -7.59
C PRO A 73 -0.12 14.59 -7.73
N GLY A 74 -0.25 13.59 -8.61
CA GLY A 74 0.78 12.61 -8.90
C GLY A 74 0.99 11.55 -7.81
N GLU A 75 0.20 11.54 -6.73
CA GLU A 75 0.30 10.49 -5.72
C GLU A 75 -0.07 9.13 -6.30
N ALA A 76 -1.16 9.04 -7.07
CA ALA A 76 -1.62 7.78 -7.64
C ALA A 76 -0.53 7.04 -8.44
N ALA A 77 0.26 7.74 -9.25
CA ALA A 77 1.34 7.14 -10.04
C ALA A 77 2.47 6.50 -9.22
N ARG A 78 2.57 6.83 -7.93
CA ARG A 78 3.64 6.33 -7.04
C ARG A 78 3.40 4.90 -6.56
N HIS A 79 2.19 4.37 -6.75
CA HIS A 79 1.75 3.08 -6.22
C HIS A 79 1.98 1.91 -7.17
N PHE A 80 2.20 2.14 -8.45
CA PHE A 80 2.24 1.08 -9.46
C PHE A 80 3.28 1.34 -10.56
N LEU A 81 3.44 0.35 -11.44
CA LEU A 81 4.14 0.45 -12.71
C LEU A 81 3.53 -0.53 -13.71
N ASP A 82 2.80 -0.04 -14.70
CA ASP A 82 2.25 -0.84 -15.80
C ASP A 82 3.37 -1.33 -16.73
N VAL A 83 4.00 -2.44 -16.37
CA VAL A 83 5.18 -2.95 -17.09
C VAL A 83 4.84 -3.33 -18.53
N ASP A 84 3.66 -3.89 -18.73
CA ASP A 84 3.14 -4.39 -20.01
C ASP A 84 2.99 -3.31 -21.10
N VAL A 85 2.78 -2.05 -20.73
CA VAL A 85 2.72 -0.95 -21.71
C VAL A 85 4.07 -0.62 -22.36
N TYR A 86 5.17 -1.08 -21.76
CA TYR A 86 6.54 -0.89 -22.27
C TYR A 86 7.04 -2.09 -23.10
N GLY A 87 6.18 -3.11 -23.32
CA GLY A 87 6.45 -4.30 -24.12
C GLY A 87 7.28 -5.37 -23.41
N ASP A 88 7.52 -6.49 -24.09
CA ASP A 88 8.12 -7.71 -23.52
C ASP A 88 9.54 -7.49 -22.95
N SER A 89 10.25 -6.50 -23.44
CA SER A 89 11.60 -6.16 -22.97
C SER A 89 11.63 -5.04 -21.93
N ALA A 90 10.49 -4.70 -21.32
CA ALA A 90 10.34 -3.56 -20.40
C ALA A 90 11.44 -3.50 -19.34
N PHE A 91 11.73 -4.62 -18.65
CA PHE A 91 12.74 -4.66 -17.59
C PHE A 91 14.20 -4.42 -18.07
N VAL A 92 14.45 -4.54 -19.35
CA VAL A 92 15.75 -4.21 -19.98
C VAL A 92 15.75 -2.75 -20.47
N GLN A 93 14.61 -2.30 -20.98
CA GLN A 93 14.49 -1.01 -21.64
C GLN A 93 14.22 0.17 -20.70
N LEU A 94 13.54 -0.08 -19.56
CA LEU A 94 13.23 0.96 -18.58
C LEU A 94 14.50 1.41 -17.84
N PRO A 95 14.89 2.69 -17.98
CA PRO A 95 16.07 3.23 -17.30
C PRO A 95 15.90 3.17 -15.77
N ARG A 96 17.00 2.91 -15.09
CA ARG A 96 17.01 2.92 -13.60
C ARG A 96 17.01 4.34 -13.02
N SER A 97 17.56 5.30 -13.74
CA SER A 97 17.47 6.72 -13.44
C SER A 97 16.11 7.27 -13.88
N PHE A 98 15.41 8.00 -13.00
CA PHE A 98 14.14 8.63 -13.35
C PHE A 98 14.31 9.74 -14.39
N ALA A 99 15.43 10.49 -14.34
CA ALA A 99 15.72 11.51 -15.33
C ALA A 99 15.88 10.91 -16.74
N ASP A 100 16.57 9.77 -16.87
CA ASP A 100 16.71 9.06 -18.14
C ASP A 100 15.39 8.46 -18.61
N ALA A 101 14.53 8.02 -17.67
CA ALA A 101 13.20 7.54 -17.98
C ALA A 101 12.32 8.68 -18.56
N ILE A 102 12.34 9.86 -17.93
CA ILE A 102 11.67 11.07 -18.45
C ILE A 102 12.19 11.41 -19.85
N ALA A 103 13.50 11.44 -20.04
CA ALA A 103 14.10 11.76 -21.34
C ALA A 103 13.67 10.78 -22.46
N LYS A 104 13.44 9.51 -22.09
CA LYS A 104 13.06 8.47 -23.06
C LYS A 104 11.56 8.38 -23.33
N TYR A 105 10.71 8.50 -22.29
CA TYR A 105 9.27 8.22 -22.37
C TYR A 105 8.39 9.44 -22.16
N GLY A 106 8.93 10.55 -21.67
CA GLY A 106 8.18 11.73 -21.23
C GLY A 106 7.58 11.57 -19.84
N GLU A 107 7.50 12.67 -19.10
CA GLU A 107 6.98 12.68 -17.73
C GLU A 107 5.51 12.27 -17.68
N ASP A 108 4.66 12.81 -18.56
CA ASP A 108 3.23 12.51 -18.62
C ASP A 108 2.96 11.02 -18.82
N SER A 109 3.73 10.35 -19.67
CA SER A 109 3.61 8.92 -19.92
C SER A 109 3.99 8.11 -18.67
N LEU A 110 5.08 8.48 -17.99
CA LEU A 110 5.49 7.82 -16.76
C LEU A 110 4.47 8.04 -15.65
N MET A 111 3.96 9.26 -15.49
CA MET A 111 2.93 9.55 -14.48
C MET A 111 1.61 8.86 -14.77
N LYS A 112 1.29 8.58 -16.02
CA LYS A 112 0.11 7.81 -16.42
C LYS A 112 0.26 6.32 -16.11
N HIS A 113 1.45 5.75 -16.32
CA HIS A 113 1.71 4.31 -16.24
C HIS A 113 2.48 3.90 -14.99
N GLY A 114 2.66 4.82 -14.05
CA GLY A 114 3.22 4.56 -12.73
C GLY A 114 4.73 4.62 -12.63
N ILE A 115 5.20 4.95 -11.41
CA ILE A 115 6.60 5.26 -11.12
C ILE A 115 7.11 4.60 -9.82
N VAL A 116 6.46 3.56 -9.30
CA VAL A 116 6.75 3.00 -7.97
C VAL A 116 8.23 2.67 -7.74
N PRO A 117 9.02 2.06 -8.65
CA PRO A 117 10.42 1.75 -8.36
C PRO A 117 11.28 3.00 -8.16
N TRP A 118 11.06 4.02 -8.96
CA TRP A 118 11.79 5.30 -8.83
C TRP A 118 11.36 6.08 -7.58
N GLN A 119 10.06 6.03 -7.25
CA GLN A 119 9.53 6.61 -6.02
C GLN A 119 10.21 6.01 -4.78
N ILE A 120 10.36 4.69 -4.71
CA ILE A 120 11.02 3.99 -3.61
C ILE A 120 12.48 4.41 -3.50
N VAL A 121 13.21 4.50 -4.62
CA VAL A 121 14.61 4.97 -4.63
C VAL A 121 14.72 6.42 -4.15
N ARG A 122 13.80 7.29 -4.57
CA ARG A 122 13.72 8.68 -4.09
C ARG A 122 13.50 8.75 -2.59
N MET A 123 12.55 7.96 -2.08
CA MET A 123 12.22 7.94 -0.64
C MET A 123 13.33 7.32 0.20
N LYS A 124 14.07 6.35 -0.34
CA LYS A 124 15.31 5.84 0.28
C LYS A 124 16.29 6.99 0.57
N GLY A 125 16.50 7.87 -0.40
CA GLY A 125 17.34 9.07 -0.22
C GLY A 125 16.78 10.01 0.85
N GLN A 126 15.46 10.24 0.88
CA GLN A 126 14.81 11.08 1.89
C GLN A 126 14.94 10.51 3.30
N LEU A 127 14.78 9.19 3.46
CA LEU A 127 14.92 8.53 4.75
C LEU A 127 16.39 8.55 5.23
N THR A 128 17.36 8.32 4.32
CA THR A 128 18.78 8.45 4.65
C THR A 128 19.11 9.85 5.15
N GLU A 129 18.57 10.90 4.51
CA GLU A 129 18.79 12.28 4.96
C GLU A 129 18.09 12.57 6.29
N ALA A 130 16.88 12.03 6.52
CA ALA A 130 16.19 12.15 7.80
C ALA A 130 17.00 11.54 8.96
N PHE A 131 17.64 10.39 8.75
CA PHE A 131 18.56 9.79 9.71
C PHE A 131 19.81 10.66 9.93
N ARG A 132 20.41 11.19 8.85
CA ARG A 132 21.61 12.04 8.92
C ARG A 132 21.35 13.32 9.72
N THR A 133 20.18 13.93 9.52
CA THR A 133 19.76 15.13 10.25
C THR A 133 19.16 14.84 11.62
N ARG A 134 18.97 13.56 11.97
CA ARG A 134 18.38 13.12 13.24
C ARG A 134 16.98 13.70 13.47
N ASP A 135 16.21 13.85 12.41
CA ASP A 135 14.83 14.34 12.45
C ASP A 135 13.89 13.16 12.71
N ALA A 136 13.50 12.97 13.98
CA ALA A 136 12.67 11.82 14.41
C ALA A 136 11.31 11.77 13.71
N ASP A 137 10.64 12.91 13.57
CA ASP A 137 9.34 12.98 12.90
C ASP A 137 9.44 12.57 11.43
N ARG A 138 10.49 13.07 10.76
CA ARG A 138 10.73 12.74 9.36
C ARG A 138 11.19 11.30 9.17
N ILE A 139 11.99 10.74 10.08
CA ILE A 139 12.34 9.32 10.08
C ILE A 139 11.07 8.47 10.13
N LEU A 140 10.15 8.75 11.04
CA LEU A 140 8.92 7.98 11.20
C LEU A 140 7.98 8.15 10.00
N SER A 141 7.73 9.37 9.55
CA SER A 141 6.78 9.63 8.45
C SER A 141 7.27 9.06 7.12
N VAL A 142 8.57 9.22 6.79
CA VAL A 142 9.14 8.67 5.56
C VAL A 142 9.26 7.15 5.64
N SER A 143 9.55 6.57 6.82
CA SER A 143 9.57 5.12 7.00
C SER A 143 8.20 4.51 6.75
N ALA A 144 7.13 5.11 7.28
CA ALA A 144 5.76 4.63 7.08
C ALA A 144 5.38 4.65 5.59
N ASP A 145 5.60 5.78 4.91
CA ASP A 145 5.29 5.95 3.49
C ASP A 145 6.16 5.05 2.59
N LEU A 146 7.47 4.91 2.88
CA LEU A 146 8.38 4.04 2.14
C LEU A 146 7.94 2.57 2.25
N GLY A 147 7.52 2.15 3.44
CA GLY A 147 7.02 0.79 3.66
C GLY A 147 5.77 0.49 2.84
N HIS A 148 4.87 1.46 2.70
CA HIS A 148 3.69 1.37 1.84
C HIS A 148 4.08 1.10 0.37
N TYR A 149 4.87 1.97 -0.25
CA TYR A 149 5.24 1.79 -1.66
C TYR A 149 6.06 0.50 -1.92
N ILE A 150 6.88 0.05 -0.95
CA ILE A 150 7.57 -1.24 -1.07
C ILE A 150 6.57 -2.40 -1.06
N ALA A 151 5.53 -2.31 -0.24
CA ALA A 151 4.46 -3.30 -0.23
C ALA A 151 3.74 -3.35 -1.58
N ASP A 152 3.35 -2.20 -2.14
CA ASP A 152 2.74 -2.07 -3.47
C ASP A 152 3.60 -2.70 -4.57
N ALA A 153 4.91 -2.45 -4.56
CA ALA A 153 5.84 -3.05 -5.52
C ALA A 153 5.90 -4.58 -5.45
N CYS A 154 5.40 -5.18 -4.36
CA CYS A 154 5.28 -6.62 -4.18
C CYS A 154 3.91 -7.19 -4.58
N VAL A 155 2.95 -6.36 -5.01
CA VAL A 155 1.65 -6.79 -5.50
C VAL A 155 1.73 -7.06 -7.01
N PRO A 156 1.37 -8.26 -7.49
CA PRO A 156 1.36 -8.55 -8.92
C PRO A 156 0.53 -7.55 -9.73
N LEU A 157 -0.66 -7.23 -9.25
CA LEU A 157 -1.62 -6.38 -9.95
C LEU A 157 -1.21 -4.90 -9.99
N HIS A 158 -0.27 -4.44 -9.17
CA HIS A 158 0.36 -3.14 -9.29
C HIS A 158 1.44 -3.07 -10.40
N THR A 159 1.61 -4.15 -11.19
CA THR A 159 2.64 -4.21 -12.22
C THR A 159 2.09 -4.40 -13.63
N THR A 160 0.78 -4.27 -13.83
CA THR A 160 0.08 -4.47 -15.09
C THR A 160 -1.02 -3.45 -15.30
N HIS A 161 -1.21 -3.01 -16.52
CA HIS A 161 -2.33 -2.16 -16.89
C HIS A 161 -3.70 -2.86 -16.75
N ASN A 162 -3.72 -4.20 -16.70
CA ASN A 162 -4.92 -5.00 -16.39
C ASN A 162 -5.08 -5.23 -14.87
N TYR A 163 -4.77 -4.23 -14.08
CA TYR A 163 -4.67 -4.31 -12.62
C TYR A 163 -5.92 -4.85 -11.90
N ASN A 164 -7.11 -4.57 -12.39
CA ASN A 164 -8.37 -5.03 -11.79
C ASN A 164 -9.14 -6.03 -12.68
N GLY A 165 -8.45 -6.68 -13.64
CA GLY A 165 -9.05 -7.62 -14.57
C GLY A 165 -10.04 -6.99 -15.54
N GLN A 166 -9.99 -5.67 -15.75
CA GLN A 166 -10.92 -4.90 -16.57
C GLN A 166 -10.88 -5.30 -18.06
N PHE A 167 -9.72 -5.79 -18.53
CA PHE A 167 -9.56 -6.27 -19.92
C PHE A 167 -9.85 -7.76 -20.09
N THR A 168 -9.97 -8.49 -18.96
CA THR A 168 -10.17 -9.95 -18.98
C THR A 168 -11.51 -10.40 -18.38
N GLY A 169 -12.38 -9.43 -18.03
CA GLY A 169 -13.70 -9.70 -17.45
C GLY A 169 -13.65 -10.14 -15.98
N GLN A 170 -12.54 -9.89 -15.28
CA GLN A 170 -12.30 -10.33 -13.91
C GLN A 170 -12.29 -9.16 -12.91
N ARG A 171 -13.17 -8.17 -13.13
CA ARG A 171 -13.26 -6.98 -12.27
C ARG A 171 -13.41 -7.35 -10.80
N GLY A 172 -12.61 -6.69 -9.95
CA GLY A 172 -12.54 -6.94 -8.50
C GLY A 172 -11.45 -7.93 -8.09
N ILE A 173 -10.68 -8.48 -9.06
CA ILE A 173 -9.58 -9.40 -8.73
C ILE A 173 -8.48 -8.72 -7.91
N HIS A 174 -8.30 -7.42 -8.08
CA HIS A 174 -7.35 -6.62 -7.29
C HIS A 174 -7.68 -6.74 -5.80
N GLY A 175 -8.87 -6.30 -5.41
CA GLY A 175 -9.34 -6.39 -4.03
C GLY A 175 -9.42 -7.83 -3.52
N LEU A 176 -9.69 -8.83 -4.37
CA LEU A 176 -9.61 -10.23 -3.98
C LEU A 176 -8.19 -10.61 -3.55
N TRP A 177 -7.20 -10.34 -4.40
CA TRP A 177 -5.83 -10.80 -4.17
C TRP A 177 -5.17 -10.07 -3.00
N GLU A 178 -5.26 -8.76 -2.97
CA GLU A 178 -4.50 -7.97 -2.01
C GLU A 178 -5.24 -7.61 -0.72
N SER A 179 -6.58 -7.57 -0.73
CA SER A 179 -7.36 -7.26 0.46
C SER A 179 -7.99 -8.52 1.06
N ARG A 180 -8.82 -9.18 0.27
CA ARG A 180 -9.63 -10.30 0.78
C ARG A 180 -8.81 -11.49 1.27
N LEU A 181 -7.80 -11.91 0.49
CA LEU A 181 -6.97 -13.05 0.88
C LEU A 181 -6.15 -12.76 2.14
N PRO A 182 -5.43 -11.64 2.28
CA PRO A 182 -4.75 -11.30 3.52
C PRO A 182 -5.69 -11.17 4.72
N GLU A 183 -6.83 -10.50 4.59
CA GLU A 183 -7.78 -10.32 5.69
C GLU A 183 -8.24 -11.65 6.30
N ILE A 184 -8.44 -12.67 5.51
CA ILE A 184 -8.98 -13.96 5.97
C ILE A 184 -7.92 -15.04 6.22
N LEU A 185 -6.69 -14.87 5.74
CA LEU A 185 -5.69 -15.94 5.74
C LEU A 185 -4.36 -15.55 6.39
N ALA A 186 -4.01 -14.27 6.50
CA ALA A 186 -2.71 -13.84 7.00
C ALA A 186 -2.39 -14.32 8.43
N ALA A 187 -3.42 -14.58 9.25
CA ALA A 187 -3.22 -15.16 10.58
C ALA A 187 -2.56 -16.56 10.56
N ASN A 188 -2.60 -17.24 9.42
CA ASN A 188 -2.00 -18.56 9.22
C ASN A 188 -0.64 -18.52 8.50
N TYR A 189 -0.15 -17.32 8.12
CA TYR A 189 1.12 -17.17 7.42
C TYR A 189 2.28 -17.12 8.42
N ASP A 190 3.41 -17.68 8.00
CA ASP A 190 4.67 -17.55 8.74
C ASP A 190 5.41 -16.28 8.33
N PHE A 191 5.36 -15.26 9.18
CA PHE A 191 6.07 -14.00 8.98
C PHE A 191 7.48 -13.96 9.60
N PHE A 192 8.04 -15.08 10.01
CA PHE A 192 9.43 -15.12 10.45
C PHE A 192 10.36 -15.06 9.22
N THR A 193 10.88 -13.86 8.92
CA THR A 193 11.73 -13.61 7.74
C THR A 193 13.21 -13.42 8.08
N GLY A 194 13.56 -13.48 9.38
CA GLY A 194 14.91 -13.22 9.87
C GLY A 194 15.27 -11.73 9.91
N PRO A 195 16.53 -11.39 10.24
CA PRO A 195 17.00 -10.01 10.34
C PRO A 195 17.03 -9.32 8.97
N ALA A 196 16.81 -8.01 8.97
CA ALA A 196 16.88 -7.16 7.79
C ALA A 196 18.31 -7.11 7.25
N PRO A 197 18.58 -7.47 5.99
CA PRO A 197 19.90 -7.34 5.40
C PRO A 197 20.19 -5.90 4.95
N TYR A 198 21.47 -5.52 4.93
CA TYR A 198 21.91 -4.34 4.20
C TYR A 198 21.81 -4.58 2.69
N LEU A 199 21.34 -3.59 1.94
CA LEU A 199 21.19 -3.64 0.50
C LEU A 199 22.33 -2.88 -0.18
N GLU A 200 23.23 -3.60 -0.83
CA GLU A 200 24.32 -2.98 -1.59
C GLU A 200 23.82 -2.20 -2.82
N ARG A 201 22.75 -2.68 -3.43
CA ARG A 201 22.15 -2.11 -4.65
C ARG A 201 20.63 -1.96 -4.49
N PRO A 202 20.15 -0.98 -3.69
CA PRO A 202 18.72 -0.83 -3.39
C PRO A 202 17.84 -0.67 -4.64
N SER A 203 18.32 0.07 -5.65
CA SER A 203 17.59 0.23 -6.92
C SER A 203 17.37 -1.11 -7.62
N GLU A 204 18.43 -1.91 -7.81
CA GLU A 204 18.31 -3.22 -8.46
C GLU A 204 17.45 -4.19 -7.64
N THR A 205 17.51 -4.08 -6.32
CA THR A 205 16.69 -4.91 -5.43
C THR A 205 15.21 -4.65 -5.65
N ILE A 206 14.79 -3.38 -5.70
CA ILE A 206 13.36 -3.07 -5.89
C ILE A 206 12.90 -3.40 -7.32
N TRP A 207 13.72 -3.16 -8.35
CA TRP A 207 13.40 -3.57 -9.71
C TRP A 207 13.28 -5.10 -9.85
N THR A 208 14.06 -5.85 -9.09
CA THR A 208 13.93 -7.32 -9.02
C THR A 208 12.62 -7.74 -8.35
N ALA A 209 12.18 -7.03 -7.30
CA ALA A 209 10.89 -7.28 -6.67
C ALA A 209 9.74 -7.01 -7.64
N VAL A 210 9.73 -5.87 -8.33
CA VAL A 210 8.71 -5.54 -9.35
C VAL A 210 8.69 -6.59 -10.47
N ARG A 211 9.85 -7.03 -10.97
CA ARG A 211 9.92 -8.11 -11.97
C ARG A 211 9.30 -9.40 -11.48
N ARG A 212 9.58 -9.79 -10.23
CA ARG A 212 9.01 -10.99 -9.60
C ARG A 212 7.50 -10.87 -9.45
N SER A 213 7.00 -9.69 -9.07
CA SER A 213 5.57 -9.42 -8.95
C SER A 213 4.89 -9.49 -10.31
N ASN A 214 5.48 -8.90 -11.34
CA ASN A 214 4.96 -8.94 -12.71
C ASN A 214 4.91 -10.36 -13.27
N ALA A 215 5.93 -11.17 -13.04
CA ALA A 215 5.95 -12.58 -13.46
C ALA A 215 4.84 -13.44 -12.81
N ALA A 216 4.19 -12.95 -11.76
CA ALA A 216 3.09 -13.63 -11.09
C ALA A 216 1.71 -13.27 -11.66
N VAL A 217 1.59 -12.22 -12.49
CA VAL A 217 0.32 -11.69 -13.00
C VAL A 217 -0.47 -12.76 -13.75
N ASP A 218 0.16 -13.51 -14.65
CA ASP A 218 -0.51 -14.53 -15.45
C ASP A 218 -1.19 -15.60 -14.57
N SER A 219 -0.52 -16.04 -13.51
CA SER A 219 -1.08 -17.04 -12.59
C SER A 219 -2.23 -16.45 -11.74
N VAL A 220 -2.13 -15.17 -11.38
CA VAL A 220 -3.22 -14.46 -10.66
C VAL A 220 -4.49 -14.46 -11.51
N LEU A 221 -4.39 -14.06 -12.77
CA LEU A 221 -5.54 -13.99 -13.70
C LEU A 221 -6.02 -15.38 -14.09
N LEU A 222 -5.11 -16.31 -14.43
CA LEU A 222 -5.45 -17.65 -14.89
C LEU A 222 -6.26 -18.44 -13.85
N PHE A 223 -5.76 -18.48 -12.61
CA PHE A 223 -6.39 -19.31 -11.58
C PHE A 223 -7.74 -18.77 -11.09
N GLU A 224 -7.92 -17.44 -11.11
CA GLU A 224 -9.22 -16.85 -10.82
C GLU A 224 -10.23 -17.21 -11.92
N ARG A 225 -9.85 -17.11 -13.21
CA ARG A 225 -10.69 -17.47 -14.34
C ARG A 225 -11.10 -18.95 -14.30
N GLU A 226 -10.13 -19.84 -14.16
CA GLU A 226 -10.40 -21.28 -14.08
C GLU A 226 -11.32 -21.67 -12.94
N LEU A 227 -11.24 -20.95 -11.81
CA LEU A 227 -12.12 -21.17 -10.68
C LEU A 227 -13.52 -20.61 -10.95
N THR A 228 -13.60 -19.44 -11.56
CA THR A 228 -14.86 -18.81 -11.99
C THR A 228 -15.62 -19.71 -12.94
N ASP A 229 -14.96 -20.35 -13.91
CA ASP A 229 -15.59 -21.26 -14.87
C ASP A 229 -16.18 -22.52 -14.22
N LYS A 230 -15.72 -22.86 -13.01
CA LYS A 230 -16.13 -24.07 -12.27
C LYS A 230 -17.10 -23.81 -11.14
N MET A 231 -17.30 -22.55 -10.77
CA MET A 231 -18.09 -22.16 -9.61
C MET A 231 -19.20 -21.20 -10.03
N SER A 232 -20.44 -21.48 -9.60
CA SER A 232 -21.57 -20.60 -9.86
C SER A 232 -21.46 -19.26 -9.10
N ASP A 233 -22.11 -18.23 -9.61
CA ASP A 233 -22.03 -16.86 -9.04
C ASP A 233 -22.49 -16.79 -7.59
N ASP A 234 -23.48 -17.58 -7.19
CA ASP A 234 -23.98 -17.67 -5.82
C ASP A 234 -22.97 -18.30 -4.85
N LYS A 235 -22.01 -19.06 -5.35
CA LYS A 235 -20.87 -19.57 -4.57
C LYS A 235 -19.65 -18.68 -4.67
N LYS A 236 -19.46 -17.99 -5.80
CA LYS A 236 -18.34 -17.07 -6.01
C LYS A 236 -18.42 -15.85 -5.10
N TYR A 237 -19.63 -15.33 -4.90
CA TYR A 237 -19.85 -14.11 -4.13
C TYR A 237 -20.71 -14.36 -2.90
N GLY A 238 -20.52 -13.49 -1.90
CA GLY A 238 -21.33 -13.43 -0.69
C GLY A 238 -21.57 -11.97 -0.31
N PHE A 239 -22.28 -11.76 0.80
CA PHE A 239 -22.53 -10.45 1.37
C PHE A 239 -21.98 -10.40 2.77
N GLU A 240 -21.29 -9.31 3.11
CA GLU A 240 -20.77 -9.08 4.47
C GLU A 240 -21.16 -7.67 4.94
N GLU A 241 -21.44 -7.54 6.24
CA GLU A 241 -21.66 -6.24 6.87
C GLU A 241 -20.30 -5.53 7.03
N ARG A 242 -20.18 -4.32 6.47
CA ARG A 242 -19.03 -3.43 6.67
C ARG A 242 -19.53 -2.07 7.18
N GLY A 243 -19.39 -1.87 8.49
CA GLY A 243 -20.03 -0.72 9.15
C GLY A 243 -21.56 -0.81 9.03
N ASN A 244 -22.18 0.19 8.41
CA ASN A 244 -23.64 0.26 8.20
C ASN A 244 -24.07 -0.18 6.79
N GLN A 245 -23.19 -0.83 6.03
CA GLN A 245 -23.47 -1.23 4.65
C GLN A 245 -23.27 -2.74 4.47
N THR A 246 -24.19 -3.37 3.73
CA THR A 246 -24.02 -4.72 3.23
C THR A 246 -23.31 -4.65 1.88
N VAL A 247 -22.09 -5.20 1.80
CA VAL A 247 -21.28 -5.18 0.59
C VAL A 247 -21.15 -6.57 -0.03
N ARG A 248 -21.18 -6.63 -1.36
CA ARG A 248 -20.88 -7.85 -2.10
C ARG A 248 -19.37 -8.06 -2.12
N VAL A 249 -18.94 -9.24 -1.69
CA VAL A 249 -17.53 -9.64 -1.61
C VAL A 249 -17.32 -11.02 -2.21
N TYR A 250 -16.11 -11.37 -2.58
CA TYR A 250 -15.79 -12.76 -2.87
C TYR A 250 -16.04 -13.63 -1.64
N SER A 251 -16.71 -14.77 -1.84
CA SER A 251 -17.07 -15.68 -0.74
C SER A 251 -15.81 -16.25 -0.08
N ARG A 252 -15.94 -16.71 1.16
CA ARG A 252 -14.82 -17.36 1.85
C ARG A 252 -14.42 -18.67 1.18
N GLU A 253 -15.37 -19.39 0.59
CA GLU A 253 -15.13 -20.62 -0.15
C GLU A 253 -14.28 -20.34 -1.39
N PHE A 254 -14.73 -19.44 -2.27
CA PHE A 254 -13.99 -19.03 -3.46
C PHE A 254 -12.57 -18.52 -3.11
N SER A 255 -12.47 -17.65 -2.11
CA SER A 255 -11.20 -17.07 -1.68
C SER A 255 -10.21 -18.15 -1.21
N ARG A 256 -10.64 -19.14 -0.44
CA ARG A 256 -9.79 -20.25 0.02
C ARG A 256 -9.33 -21.15 -1.13
N GLU A 257 -10.23 -21.53 -2.06
CA GLU A 257 -9.88 -22.32 -3.21
C GLU A 257 -8.91 -21.56 -4.14
N TYR A 258 -9.16 -20.28 -4.38
CA TYR A 258 -8.26 -19.45 -5.14
C TYR A 258 -6.87 -19.37 -4.50
N HIS A 259 -6.80 -19.14 -3.20
CA HIS A 259 -5.55 -19.13 -2.45
C HIS A 259 -4.78 -20.48 -2.55
N GLN A 260 -5.49 -21.62 -2.49
CA GLN A 260 -4.88 -22.93 -2.66
C GLN A 260 -4.24 -23.09 -4.06
N ARG A 261 -4.93 -22.62 -5.13
CA ARG A 261 -4.40 -22.64 -6.50
C ARG A 261 -3.17 -21.73 -6.65
N LEU A 262 -3.14 -20.60 -5.96
CA LEU A 262 -1.99 -19.71 -5.91
C LEU A 262 -0.78 -20.32 -5.16
N ALA A 263 -0.95 -21.46 -4.49
CA ALA A 263 0.11 -22.22 -3.84
C ALA A 263 1.04 -21.38 -2.95
N GLY A 264 0.47 -20.57 -2.05
CA GLY A 264 1.20 -19.70 -1.12
C GLY A 264 1.80 -18.44 -1.75
N GLN A 265 1.38 -18.03 -2.95
CA GLN A 265 1.90 -16.85 -3.63
C GLN A 265 1.71 -15.57 -2.80
N VAL A 266 0.51 -15.37 -2.21
CA VAL A 266 0.21 -14.19 -1.40
C VAL A 266 1.13 -14.12 -0.18
N GLU A 267 1.28 -15.21 0.55
CA GLU A 267 2.21 -15.29 1.69
C GLU A 267 3.64 -14.95 1.28
N ARG A 268 4.14 -15.56 0.19
CA ARG A 268 5.51 -15.29 -0.30
C ARG A 268 5.72 -13.82 -0.67
N GLN A 269 4.72 -13.15 -1.26
CA GLN A 269 4.80 -11.73 -1.61
C GLN A 269 4.74 -10.84 -0.37
N MET A 270 3.88 -11.15 0.60
CA MET A 270 3.83 -10.43 1.88
C MET A 270 5.14 -10.57 2.67
N ARG A 271 5.71 -11.77 2.74
CA ARG A 271 7.02 -12.02 3.38
C ARG A 271 8.15 -11.26 2.67
N LEU A 272 8.13 -11.21 1.34
CA LEU A 272 9.07 -10.41 0.56
C LEU A 272 8.94 -8.92 0.90
N ALA A 273 7.72 -8.39 0.92
CA ALA A 273 7.45 -7.00 1.26
C ALA A 273 7.96 -6.65 2.66
N GLN A 274 7.59 -7.43 3.68
CA GLN A 274 8.09 -7.26 5.05
C GLN A 274 9.61 -7.21 5.13
N ARG A 275 10.28 -8.17 4.49
CA ARG A 275 11.76 -8.26 4.48
C ARG A 275 12.39 -7.04 3.79
N LEU A 276 11.82 -6.60 2.67
CA LEU A 276 12.32 -5.42 1.94
C LEU A 276 12.10 -4.14 2.72
N ILE A 277 10.96 -3.96 3.37
CA ILE A 277 10.69 -2.78 4.21
C ILE A 277 11.77 -2.65 5.27
N GLY A 278 12.02 -3.70 6.06
CA GLY A 278 13.07 -3.69 7.07
C GLY A 278 14.46 -3.46 6.48
N ALA A 279 14.78 -4.11 5.34
CA ALA A 279 16.05 -3.97 4.66
C ALA A 279 16.29 -2.53 4.15
N PHE A 280 15.27 -1.87 3.59
CA PHE A 280 15.39 -0.47 3.19
C PHE A 280 15.56 0.47 4.38
N TRP A 281 14.80 0.30 5.47
CA TRP A 281 14.97 1.09 6.68
C TRP A 281 16.38 0.93 7.26
N TYR A 282 16.85 -0.31 7.37
CA TYR A 282 18.21 -0.62 7.87
C TYR A 282 19.28 -0.01 6.97
N THR A 283 19.17 -0.18 5.65
CA THR A 283 20.12 0.39 4.68
C THR A 283 20.19 1.91 4.77
N CYS A 284 19.06 2.60 4.91
CA CYS A 284 19.02 4.05 5.08
C CYS A 284 19.76 4.51 6.34
N TRP A 285 19.61 3.79 7.45
CA TRP A 285 20.28 4.07 8.71
C TRP A 285 21.80 3.84 8.60
N VAL A 286 22.23 2.75 7.97
CA VAL A 286 23.66 2.47 7.72
C VAL A 286 24.27 3.55 6.84
N ASP A 287 23.63 3.90 5.70
CA ASP A 287 24.10 4.93 4.76
C ASP A 287 24.14 6.34 5.39
N ALA A 288 23.39 6.57 6.45
CA ALA A 288 23.40 7.81 7.21
C ALA A 288 24.51 7.87 8.27
N GLY A 289 25.33 6.81 8.39
CA GLY A 289 26.42 6.72 9.37
C GLY A 289 25.96 6.19 10.73
N GLN A 290 24.89 5.42 10.78
CA GLN A 290 24.40 4.73 11.98
C GLN A 290 24.17 5.67 13.17
N PRO A 291 23.36 6.74 13.02
CA PRO A 291 23.13 7.66 14.14
C PRO A 291 22.48 6.95 15.32
N ASP A 292 22.87 7.35 16.52
CA ASP A 292 22.32 6.86 17.79
C ASP A 292 20.84 7.28 17.91
N LEU A 293 19.92 6.33 17.80
CA LEU A 293 18.48 6.56 17.84
C LEU A 293 17.92 6.66 19.27
N ASP A 294 18.65 6.20 20.28
CA ASP A 294 18.22 6.31 21.69
C ASP A 294 18.21 7.77 22.17
N LYS A 295 18.96 8.65 21.48
CA LYS A 295 18.98 10.08 21.73
C LYS A 295 17.86 10.87 21.07
N LEU A 296 17.07 10.23 20.24
CA LEU A 296 15.93 10.87 19.57
C LEU A 296 14.68 10.92 20.47
N PRO A 297 13.78 11.89 20.24
CA PRO A 297 12.48 11.90 20.88
C PRO A 297 11.76 10.55 20.69
N LYS A 298 11.22 10.01 21.77
CA LYS A 298 10.56 8.68 21.76
C LYS A 298 9.13 8.71 21.21
N GLN A 299 8.59 9.89 20.94
CA GLN A 299 7.24 10.08 20.41
C GLN A 299 7.26 11.19 19.35
N PRO A 300 6.32 11.14 18.38
CA PRO A 300 6.13 12.22 17.43
C PRO A 300 5.89 13.57 18.13
N SER A 301 6.50 14.61 17.59
CA SER A 301 6.35 15.96 18.15
C SER A 301 4.91 16.47 18.07
N ALA A 302 4.55 17.46 18.88
CA ALA A 302 3.27 18.14 18.79
C ALA A 302 3.04 18.76 17.39
N LYS A 303 4.11 19.21 16.74
CA LYS A 303 4.07 19.71 15.35
C LYS A 303 3.67 18.61 14.38
N GLU A 304 4.23 17.42 14.49
CA GLU A 304 3.89 16.29 13.63
C GLU A 304 2.45 15.82 13.88
N GLN A 305 2.01 15.77 15.13
CA GLN A 305 0.63 15.42 15.46
C GLN A 305 -0.38 16.43 14.85
N LEU A 306 -0.07 17.73 14.92
CA LEU A 306 -0.88 18.77 14.28
C LEU A 306 -0.87 18.64 12.76
N ARG A 307 0.27 18.35 12.15
CA ARG A 307 0.38 18.10 10.71
C ARG A 307 -0.50 16.95 10.26
N LEU A 308 -0.48 15.83 10.99
CA LEU A 308 -1.30 14.66 10.70
C LEU A 308 -2.80 14.96 10.85
N ALA A 309 -3.18 15.69 11.91
CA ALA A 309 -4.57 16.09 12.13
C ALA A 309 -5.08 17.03 11.02
N GLN A 310 -4.23 17.97 10.58
CA GLN A 310 -4.55 18.86 9.47
C GLN A 310 -4.71 18.11 8.16
N GLU A 311 -3.77 17.20 7.83
CA GLU A 311 -3.84 16.33 6.64
C GLU A 311 -5.12 15.50 6.65
N ALA A 312 -5.45 14.85 7.77
CA ALA A 312 -6.68 14.08 7.89
C ALA A 312 -7.94 14.91 7.65
N LYS A 313 -7.96 16.17 8.12
CA LYS A 313 -9.06 17.10 7.90
C LYS A 313 -9.18 17.51 6.42
N GLU A 314 -8.06 17.80 5.76
CA GLU A 314 -8.01 18.13 4.34
C GLU A 314 -8.50 16.97 3.48
N LEU A 315 -8.08 15.74 3.80
CA LEU A 315 -8.54 14.53 3.12
C LEU A 315 -10.06 14.30 3.26
N GLN A 316 -10.62 14.59 4.44
CA GLN A 316 -12.08 14.49 4.66
C GLN A 316 -12.89 15.56 3.90
N GLN A 317 -12.31 16.72 3.64
CA GLN A 317 -12.97 17.85 2.97
C GLN A 317 -12.73 17.89 1.47
N ALA A 318 -11.79 17.09 0.97
CA ALA A 318 -11.47 17.08 -0.44
C ALA A 318 -12.64 16.52 -1.27
N PRO A 319 -13.00 17.19 -2.38
CA PRO A 319 -13.95 16.60 -3.31
C PRO A 319 -13.36 15.29 -3.86
N THR A 320 -14.19 14.28 -4.03
CA THR A 320 -13.79 13.02 -4.66
C THR A 320 -13.34 13.36 -6.09
N ALA A 321 -12.02 13.48 -6.28
CA ALA A 321 -11.48 13.70 -7.62
C ALA A 321 -11.53 12.38 -8.40
N THR A 322 -11.76 12.46 -9.71
CA THR A 322 -11.55 11.30 -10.59
C THR A 322 -10.05 11.02 -10.59
N VAL A 323 -9.64 9.95 -9.94
CA VAL A 323 -8.24 9.54 -9.89
C VAL A 323 -7.93 8.81 -11.20
N HIS A 324 -6.97 9.32 -11.97
CA HIS A 324 -6.40 8.58 -13.09
C HIS A 324 -5.31 7.67 -12.55
N GLY A 325 -5.51 6.36 -12.61
CA GLY A 325 -4.57 5.37 -12.10
C GLY A 325 -5.28 4.04 -11.81
N HIS A 326 -4.61 3.17 -11.08
CA HIS A 326 -5.22 1.93 -10.60
C HIS A 326 -6.29 2.26 -9.55
N GLU A 327 -7.55 2.26 -9.97
CA GLU A 327 -8.72 2.37 -9.08
C GLU A 327 -9.29 0.96 -8.85
N ASP A 328 -9.62 0.69 -7.60
CA ASP A 328 -10.25 -0.59 -7.20
C ASP A 328 -11.75 -0.63 -7.51
#